data_b2afcdaad229f8c9a53deb76d257b01e
#
_entry.id   b2afcdaad229f8c9a53deb76d257b01e
#
_cell.length_a   1.000
_cell.length_b   1.000
_cell.length_c   1.000
_cell.angle_alpha   90.00
_cell.angle_beta   90.00
_cell.angle_gamma   90.00
#
_symmetry.space_group_name_H-M   'P 1'
#
loop_
_entity.id
_entity.type
_entity.pdbx_description
1 polymer ?
#
loop_
_entity_poly.entity_id
_entity_poly.type
_entity_poly.pdbx_seq_one_letter_code
_entity_poly.pdbx_strand_id
1 'polypeptide(L)'
;AATVGSDMWCYPMTSDNGYFMIYDSSVIPAEHVDSLEDIIADCEAAGRGFSMELETSAWYNVAFFFATGCHSNWTMSADGKSFESVDDDFNSDNGVIALKGMKKLLNSTAYKCSSSADDFSAAIPAAVVIVGTWGTSAAKAALGDNYACTDLPSFTVDGNSYHLGSFSGNKLVGVKPQTDPVKTAVLQKLALYLTNEKCQLARFDAVGWGPSNKAAQQSEKVAGDPALAALAAQSAYATPQGQIDGSWWDIAKVYATAAKEATTDEELKAALESYETSIKGLFSMSAEEREAFTVIGSINGDGWSVDLPMTKQDDGSWLTDEAYQMDAGVEFKVRQGKAWDVAYGTDGNNFVVETAGTYRVRLTLNGQEGTVELVPAE
;
A
#
# COMPACT_ATOMS: atom_id res chain seq x y z
N ALA A 1 4.64 -17.60 -4.22
CA ALA A 1 3.42 -16.79 -4.16
C ALA A 1 2.14 -17.62 -4.42
N ALA A 2 2.16 -18.59 -5.35
CA ALA A 2 0.98 -19.37 -5.74
C ALA A 2 0.78 -20.68 -4.94
N THR A 3 1.71 -21.03 -4.06
CA THR A 3 1.73 -22.29 -3.31
C THR A 3 1.69 -22.04 -1.81
N VAL A 4 0.95 -22.92 -1.09
CA VAL A 4 0.95 -23.01 0.37
C VAL A 4 1.33 -24.45 0.72
N GLY A 5 2.43 -24.64 1.41
CA GLY A 5 3.04 -25.96 1.59
C GLY A 5 3.43 -26.58 0.24
N SER A 6 2.94 -27.78 -0.06
CA SER A 6 3.16 -28.47 -1.34
C SER A 6 2.09 -28.16 -2.40
N ASP A 7 1.01 -27.50 -2.04
CA ASP A 7 -0.18 -27.35 -2.89
C ASP A 7 -0.18 -26.01 -3.62
N MET A 8 -0.48 -26.03 -4.92
CA MET A 8 -0.68 -24.84 -5.72
C MET A 8 -2.14 -24.40 -5.68
N TRP A 9 -2.39 -23.22 -5.10
CA TRP A 9 -3.72 -22.66 -4.90
C TRP A 9 -4.16 -21.70 -5.98
N CYS A 10 -3.19 -21.09 -6.68
CA CYS A 10 -3.44 -20.07 -7.70
C CYS A 10 -2.50 -20.22 -8.88
N TYR A 11 -2.89 -19.67 -10.01
CA TYR A 11 -2.07 -19.59 -11.21
C TYR A 11 -1.44 -18.19 -11.32
N PRO A 12 -0.11 -18.05 -11.45
CA PRO A 12 0.53 -16.76 -11.64
C PRO A 12 0.12 -16.13 -12.97
N MET A 13 -0.38 -14.90 -12.92
CA MET A 13 -0.83 -14.16 -14.09
C MET A 13 0.22 -13.14 -14.55
N THR A 14 0.88 -12.50 -13.58
CA THR A 14 1.98 -11.56 -13.82
C THR A 14 3.10 -11.78 -12.82
N SER A 15 4.28 -11.23 -13.10
CA SER A 15 5.46 -11.17 -12.21
C SER A 15 5.99 -9.75 -12.10
N ASP A 16 5.11 -8.76 -12.08
CA ASP A 16 5.44 -7.36 -12.18
C ASP A 16 4.84 -6.49 -11.06
N ASN A 17 4.40 -7.11 -9.97
CA ASN A 17 3.85 -6.38 -8.84
C ASN A 17 4.98 -5.84 -7.95
N GLY A 18 5.61 -4.78 -8.40
CA GLY A 18 6.66 -4.00 -7.76
C GLY A 18 6.71 -2.62 -8.40
N TYR A 19 7.64 -1.79 -7.99
CA TYR A 19 7.80 -0.43 -8.50
C TYR A 19 9.29 -0.13 -8.77
N PHE A 20 9.52 0.86 -9.60
CA PHE A 20 10.81 1.32 -10.06
C PHE A 20 10.74 2.81 -10.38
N MET A 21 11.83 3.40 -10.83
CA MET A 21 11.87 4.81 -11.19
C MET A 21 11.60 5.01 -12.68
N ILE A 22 10.59 5.84 -13.01
CA ILE A 22 10.42 6.43 -14.34
C ILE A 22 10.86 7.90 -14.26
N TYR A 23 11.61 8.37 -15.23
CA TYR A 23 12.14 9.71 -15.21
C TYR A 23 12.24 10.35 -16.60
N ASP A 24 12.28 11.69 -16.62
CA ASP A 24 12.53 12.53 -17.79
C ASP A 24 14.03 12.67 -17.97
N SER A 25 14.60 11.98 -18.98
CA SER A 25 16.04 12.00 -19.25
C SER A 25 16.57 13.34 -19.74
N SER A 26 15.70 14.28 -20.09
CA SER A 26 16.09 15.67 -20.39
C SER A 26 16.34 16.51 -19.13
N VAL A 27 15.89 16.03 -17.96
CA VAL A 27 16.03 16.68 -16.66
C VAL A 27 17.03 15.96 -15.77
N ILE A 28 16.95 14.62 -15.70
CA ILE A 28 17.81 13.81 -14.87
C ILE A 28 18.91 13.18 -15.77
N PRO A 29 20.19 13.57 -15.60
CA PRO A 29 21.30 12.99 -16.32
C PRO A 29 21.53 11.53 -15.90
N ALA A 30 22.04 10.69 -16.83
CA ALA A 30 22.27 9.27 -16.56
C ALA A 30 23.27 9.00 -15.41
N GLU A 31 24.20 9.93 -15.17
CA GLU A 31 25.19 9.87 -14.08
C GLU A 31 24.60 10.16 -12.70
N HIS A 32 23.39 10.72 -12.60
CA HIS A 32 22.71 11.09 -11.34
C HIS A 32 21.64 10.08 -10.91
N VAL A 33 21.22 9.15 -11.78
CA VAL A 33 20.05 8.26 -11.53
C VAL A 33 20.22 7.35 -10.32
N ASP A 34 21.44 7.09 -9.87
CA ASP A 34 21.75 6.20 -8.74
C ASP A 34 21.75 6.92 -7.38
N SER A 35 21.66 8.27 -7.37
CA SER A 35 21.75 9.10 -6.17
C SER A 35 20.46 9.86 -5.92
N LEU A 36 19.77 9.57 -4.83
CA LEU A 36 18.56 10.28 -4.43
C LEU A 36 18.80 11.79 -4.27
N GLU A 37 19.94 12.15 -3.68
CA GLU A 37 20.33 13.53 -3.44
C GLU A 37 20.54 14.31 -4.74
N ASP A 38 21.23 13.71 -5.73
CA ASP A 38 21.48 14.34 -7.03
C ASP A 38 20.19 14.48 -7.82
N ILE A 39 19.31 13.45 -7.81
CA ILE A 39 17.99 13.51 -8.44
C ILE A 39 17.14 14.63 -7.83
N ILE A 40 17.11 14.75 -6.49
CA ILE A 40 16.40 15.82 -5.80
C ILE A 40 16.93 17.19 -6.27
N ALA A 41 18.25 17.37 -6.30
CA ALA A 41 18.88 18.61 -6.72
C ALA A 41 18.54 18.98 -8.18
N ASP A 42 18.53 18.00 -9.09
CA ASP A 42 18.15 18.19 -10.49
C ASP A 42 16.66 18.57 -10.62
N CYS A 43 15.77 17.92 -9.87
CA CYS A 43 14.36 18.27 -9.82
C CYS A 43 14.15 19.70 -9.33
N GLU A 44 14.80 20.10 -8.24
CA GLU A 44 14.71 21.46 -7.67
C GLU A 44 15.27 22.51 -8.62
N ALA A 45 16.43 22.25 -9.23
CA ALA A 45 17.05 23.16 -10.20
C ALA A 45 16.18 23.37 -11.46
N ALA A 46 15.47 22.33 -11.89
CA ALA A 46 14.55 22.39 -13.02
C ALA A 46 13.15 22.91 -12.67
N GLY A 47 12.83 23.08 -11.37
CA GLY A 47 11.48 23.41 -10.91
C GLY A 47 10.45 22.29 -11.21
N ARG A 48 10.91 21.03 -11.20
CA ARG A 48 10.12 19.84 -11.52
C ARG A 48 9.88 18.99 -10.26
N GLY A 49 8.83 18.16 -10.27
CA GLY A 49 8.47 17.33 -9.14
C GLY A 49 9.23 16.00 -9.09
N PHE A 50 9.43 15.50 -7.86
CA PHE A 50 9.75 14.11 -7.56
C PHE A 50 8.53 13.49 -6.88
N SER A 51 7.83 12.60 -7.57
CA SER A 51 6.60 11.97 -7.10
C SER A 51 6.88 10.59 -6.50
N MET A 52 6.65 10.46 -5.20
CA MET A 52 6.65 9.20 -4.45
C MET A 52 5.64 9.31 -3.30
N GLU A 53 4.72 8.37 -3.19
CA GLU A 53 3.61 8.41 -2.23
C GLU A 53 4.05 7.93 -0.84
N LEU A 54 4.79 8.78 -0.10
CA LEU A 54 5.38 8.40 1.18
C LEU A 54 4.44 8.58 2.37
N GLU A 55 3.63 9.64 2.39
CA GLU A 55 2.81 10.01 3.56
C GLU A 55 1.48 9.25 3.61
N THR A 56 1.02 8.68 2.49
CA THR A 56 -0.29 8.03 2.37
C THR A 56 -0.22 6.55 1.99
N SER A 57 0.98 6.00 1.71
CA SER A 57 1.14 4.62 1.25
C SER A 57 2.33 3.91 1.87
N ALA A 58 2.04 2.94 2.74
CA ALA A 58 3.05 2.03 3.25
C ALA A 58 3.73 1.19 2.16
N TRP A 59 3.05 0.97 1.01
CA TRP A 59 3.62 0.27 -0.14
C TRP A 59 4.90 0.93 -0.67
N TYR A 60 4.97 2.27 -0.64
CA TYR A 60 6.14 3.01 -1.13
C TYR A 60 7.10 3.42 -0.01
N ASN A 61 6.60 3.82 1.16
CA ASN A 61 7.47 4.36 2.20
C ASN A 61 8.41 3.31 2.81
N VAL A 62 8.04 2.02 2.81
CA VAL A 62 8.90 0.92 3.28
C VAL A 62 10.19 0.76 2.47
N ALA A 63 10.28 1.37 1.28
CA ALA A 63 11.49 1.34 0.46
C ALA A 63 12.74 1.76 1.24
N PHE A 64 12.60 2.73 2.13
CA PHE A 64 13.68 3.23 2.98
C PHE A 64 14.06 2.23 4.08
N PHE A 65 13.09 1.55 4.67
CA PHE A 65 13.34 0.53 5.70
C PHE A 65 13.99 -0.71 5.10
N PHE A 66 13.55 -1.17 3.95
CA PHE A 66 14.18 -2.31 3.27
C PHE A 66 15.62 -1.98 2.84
N ALA A 67 15.90 -0.72 2.47
CA ALA A 67 17.25 -0.25 2.15
C ALA A 67 18.24 -0.40 3.31
N THR A 68 17.79 -0.23 4.54
CA THR A 68 18.60 -0.34 5.75
C THR A 68 18.63 -1.76 6.35
N GLY A 69 17.95 -2.70 5.69
CA GLY A 69 17.85 -4.10 6.11
C GLY A 69 16.76 -4.39 7.13
N CYS A 70 15.90 -3.40 7.42
CA CYS A 70 14.72 -3.63 8.27
C CYS A 70 13.72 -4.56 7.59
N HIS A 71 12.94 -5.27 8.38
CA HIS A 71 11.95 -6.23 7.92
C HIS A 71 10.68 -6.18 8.76
N SER A 72 9.59 -6.72 8.19
CA SER A 72 8.32 -6.96 8.87
C SER A 72 7.74 -8.28 8.37
N ASN A 73 7.98 -9.37 9.10
CA ASN A 73 7.65 -10.72 8.71
C ASN A 73 6.47 -11.25 9.54
N TRP A 74 5.37 -11.54 8.87
CA TRP A 74 4.11 -11.93 9.49
C TRP A 74 3.94 -13.44 9.50
N THR A 75 3.51 -14.00 10.63
CA THR A 75 3.22 -15.42 10.79
C THR A 75 1.72 -15.63 10.92
N MET A 76 1.15 -16.41 10.01
CA MET A 76 -0.26 -16.78 10.05
C MET A 76 -0.50 -17.93 11.02
N SER A 77 -1.71 -17.96 11.60
CA SER A 77 -2.24 -19.11 12.34
C SER A 77 -2.27 -20.37 11.47
N ALA A 78 -2.24 -21.54 12.11
CA ALA A 78 -2.23 -22.83 11.41
C ALA A 78 -3.47 -23.05 10.51
N ASP A 79 -4.59 -22.43 10.83
CA ASP A 79 -5.83 -22.46 10.02
C ASP A 79 -5.87 -21.41 8.90
N GLY A 80 -4.86 -20.53 8.82
CA GLY A 80 -4.72 -19.50 7.80
C GLY A 80 -5.73 -18.35 7.89
N LYS A 81 -6.38 -18.14 9.04
CA LYS A 81 -7.46 -17.14 9.19
C LYS A 81 -7.06 -15.89 9.97
N SER A 82 -5.97 -15.94 10.69
CA SER A 82 -5.48 -14.81 11.50
C SER A 82 -3.97 -14.78 11.51
N PHE A 83 -3.40 -13.70 12.01
CA PHE A 83 -1.97 -13.61 12.28
C PHE A 83 -1.71 -13.90 13.76
N GLU A 84 -0.66 -14.69 14.05
CA GLU A 84 -0.24 -15.06 15.41
C GLU A 84 0.87 -14.14 15.93
N SER A 85 1.75 -13.69 15.03
CA SER A 85 2.89 -12.86 15.40
C SER A 85 3.44 -12.09 14.20
N VAL A 86 4.21 -11.06 14.48
CA VAL A 86 5.06 -10.37 13.55
C VAL A 86 6.47 -10.25 14.12
N ASP A 87 7.45 -10.48 13.28
CA ASP A 87 8.87 -10.18 13.51
C ASP A 87 9.17 -8.90 12.73
N ASP A 88 9.13 -7.77 13.44
CA ASP A 88 9.26 -6.42 12.89
C ASP A 88 10.34 -5.66 13.66
N ASP A 89 11.32 -5.14 12.94
CA ASP A 89 12.47 -4.41 13.50
C ASP A 89 12.55 -2.96 13.02
N PHE A 90 11.43 -2.39 12.55
CA PHE A 90 11.40 -0.98 12.12
C PHE A 90 11.76 -0.04 13.27
N ASN A 91 11.38 -0.36 14.51
CA ASN A 91 11.85 0.37 15.70
C ASN A 91 13.27 -0.06 16.09
N SER A 92 14.24 0.43 15.34
CA SER A 92 15.68 0.15 15.52
C SER A 92 16.54 1.33 15.07
N ASP A 93 17.85 1.26 15.29
CA ASP A 93 18.80 2.25 14.76
C ASP A 93 18.77 2.28 13.21
N ASN A 94 18.57 1.13 12.55
CA ASN A 94 18.37 1.03 11.11
C ASN A 94 17.08 1.75 10.65
N GLY A 95 16.01 1.64 11.43
CA GLY A 95 14.78 2.38 11.19
C GLY A 95 14.96 3.90 11.29
N VAL A 96 15.77 4.37 12.25
CA VAL A 96 16.13 5.80 12.34
C VAL A 96 16.89 6.25 11.09
N ILE A 97 17.84 5.44 10.59
CA ILE A 97 18.56 5.72 9.35
C ILE A 97 17.59 5.78 8.17
N ALA A 98 16.63 4.85 8.10
CA ALA A 98 15.58 4.85 7.07
C ALA A 98 14.77 6.14 7.09
N LEU A 99 14.30 6.59 8.26
CA LEU A 99 13.57 7.86 8.40
C LEU A 99 14.41 9.08 8.05
N LYS A 100 15.72 9.10 8.38
CA LYS A 100 16.65 10.16 7.95
C LYS A 100 16.77 10.23 6.42
N GLY A 101 16.86 9.08 5.76
CA GLY A 101 16.87 8.99 4.30
C GLY A 101 15.55 9.51 3.69
N MET A 102 14.42 9.03 4.21
CA MET A 102 13.08 9.44 3.76
C MET A 102 12.88 10.95 3.92
N LYS A 103 13.32 11.52 5.03
CA LYS A 103 13.21 12.94 5.33
C LYS A 103 13.90 13.83 4.29
N LYS A 104 14.97 13.37 3.62
CA LYS A 104 15.63 14.13 2.56
C LYS A 104 14.66 14.44 1.42
N LEU A 105 13.86 13.45 1.02
CA LEU A 105 12.83 13.65 -0.01
C LEU A 105 11.63 14.41 0.54
N LEU A 106 11.11 14.05 1.71
CA LEU A 106 9.95 14.69 2.33
C LEU A 106 10.11 16.21 2.53
N ASN A 107 11.34 16.67 2.80
CA ASN A 107 11.64 18.09 3.02
C ASN A 107 12.13 18.83 1.78
N SER A 108 12.24 18.14 0.63
CA SER A 108 12.57 18.77 -0.64
C SER A 108 11.41 19.59 -1.18
N THR A 109 11.71 20.71 -1.81
CA THR A 109 10.71 21.51 -2.54
C THR A 109 10.19 20.83 -3.79
N ALA A 110 10.91 19.81 -4.29
CA ALA A 110 10.50 18.98 -5.41
C ALA A 110 9.51 17.87 -5.01
N TYR A 111 9.41 17.53 -3.71
CA TYR A 111 8.61 16.41 -3.24
C TYR A 111 7.12 16.57 -3.55
N LYS A 112 6.52 15.50 -4.06
CA LYS A 112 5.09 15.37 -4.28
C LYS A 112 4.61 14.01 -3.77
N CYS A 113 3.65 14.01 -2.84
CA CYS A 113 3.03 12.78 -2.33
C CYS A 113 2.06 12.21 -3.38
N SER A 114 2.59 11.48 -4.33
CA SER A 114 1.85 10.85 -5.44
C SER A 114 2.69 9.74 -6.05
N SER A 115 2.04 8.74 -6.63
CA SER A 115 2.64 7.67 -7.43
C SER A 115 1.95 7.53 -8.80
N SER A 116 1.35 8.62 -9.28
CA SER A 116 0.66 8.67 -10.58
C SER A 116 1.61 9.13 -11.69
N ALA A 117 1.67 8.37 -12.78
CA ALA A 117 2.39 8.78 -14.00
C ALA A 117 1.76 10.01 -14.69
N ASP A 118 0.52 10.38 -14.34
CA ASP A 118 -0.11 11.62 -14.82
C ASP A 118 0.61 12.87 -14.31
N ASP A 119 1.42 12.73 -13.26
CA ASP A 119 2.23 13.81 -12.72
C ASP A 119 3.24 14.35 -13.74
N PHE A 120 3.66 13.58 -14.74
CA PHE A 120 4.47 14.07 -15.85
C PHE A 120 3.77 15.12 -16.72
N SER A 121 2.43 15.17 -16.69
CA SER A 121 1.59 16.13 -17.42
C SER A 121 0.91 17.16 -16.52
N ALA A 122 1.25 17.21 -15.23
CA ALA A 122 0.68 18.16 -14.27
C ALA A 122 1.09 19.62 -14.57
N ALA A 123 0.44 20.59 -13.92
CA ALA A 123 0.76 22.03 -14.07
C ALA A 123 2.22 22.35 -13.64
N ILE A 124 2.72 21.67 -12.60
CA ILE A 124 4.15 21.55 -12.31
C ILE A 124 4.50 20.10 -12.60
N PRO A 125 5.10 19.78 -13.76
CA PRO A 125 5.34 18.42 -14.15
C PRO A 125 6.38 17.75 -13.26
N ALA A 126 6.22 16.47 -12.98
CA ALA A 126 7.28 15.68 -12.37
C ALA A 126 8.43 15.46 -13.35
N ALA A 127 9.66 15.40 -12.84
CA ALA A 127 10.80 14.84 -13.56
C ALA A 127 11.00 13.37 -13.22
N VAL A 128 10.53 12.93 -12.02
CA VAL A 128 10.62 11.57 -11.53
C VAL A 128 9.29 11.14 -10.93
N VAL A 129 8.88 9.91 -11.23
CA VAL A 129 7.73 9.24 -10.59
C VAL A 129 8.14 7.81 -10.22
N ILE A 130 7.99 7.47 -8.94
CA ILE A 130 8.15 6.09 -8.48
C ILE A 130 6.80 5.38 -8.65
N VAL A 131 6.77 4.40 -9.56
CA VAL A 131 5.53 3.71 -9.95
C VAL A 131 5.86 2.35 -10.57
N GLY A 132 4.90 1.45 -10.66
CA GLY A 132 5.08 0.16 -11.34
C GLY A 132 4.74 0.21 -12.83
N THR A 133 4.70 -0.97 -13.45
CA THR A 133 4.42 -1.14 -14.89
C THR A 133 3.09 -0.53 -15.32
N TRP A 134 2.12 -0.37 -14.41
CA TRP A 134 0.82 0.26 -14.67
C TRP A 134 0.91 1.76 -15.02
N GLY A 135 2.02 2.43 -14.70
CA GLY A 135 2.25 3.84 -15.06
C GLY A 135 2.95 4.04 -16.42
N THR A 136 3.49 2.98 -17.03
CA THR A 136 4.37 3.09 -18.21
C THR A 136 3.70 3.73 -19.43
N SER A 137 2.43 3.40 -19.69
CA SER A 137 1.71 3.90 -20.84
C SER A 137 1.50 5.43 -20.77
N ALA A 138 1.07 5.92 -19.61
CA ALA A 138 0.88 7.37 -19.37
C ALA A 138 2.23 8.11 -19.41
N ALA A 139 3.27 7.55 -18.79
CA ALA A 139 4.60 8.15 -18.79
C ALA A 139 5.20 8.23 -20.21
N LYS A 140 5.11 7.15 -21.01
CA LYS A 140 5.55 7.15 -22.42
C LYS A 140 4.83 8.23 -23.25
N ALA A 141 3.52 8.37 -23.05
CA ALA A 141 2.73 9.37 -23.74
C ALA A 141 3.12 10.80 -23.36
N ALA A 142 3.47 11.05 -22.09
CA ALA A 142 3.85 12.37 -21.59
C ALA A 142 5.29 12.76 -21.95
N LEU A 143 6.24 11.82 -21.87
CA LEU A 143 7.67 12.08 -21.98
C LEU A 143 8.21 11.88 -23.41
N GLY A 144 7.53 11.09 -24.25
CA GLY A 144 7.99 10.79 -25.60
C GLY A 144 9.42 10.21 -25.64
N ASP A 145 10.30 10.86 -26.38
CA ASP A 145 11.70 10.42 -26.53
C ASP A 145 12.54 10.57 -25.24
N ASN A 146 12.06 11.35 -24.26
CA ASN A 146 12.72 11.54 -22.96
C ASN A 146 12.32 10.50 -21.92
N TYR A 147 11.42 9.55 -22.27
CA TYR A 147 11.02 8.47 -21.38
C TYR A 147 12.19 7.56 -21.06
N ALA A 148 12.53 7.43 -19.78
CA ALA A 148 13.55 6.53 -19.29
C ALA A 148 13.11 5.84 -18.00
N CYS A 149 13.66 4.65 -17.74
CA CYS A 149 13.40 3.84 -16.56
C CYS A 149 14.70 3.26 -16.01
N THR A 150 14.79 3.17 -14.68
CA THR A 150 15.84 2.43 -13.96
C THR A 150 15.26 1.92 -12.63
N ASP A 151 16.03 1.09 -11.92
CA ASP A 151 15.76 0.76 -10.51
C ASP A 151 15.75 2.01 -9.63
N LEU A 152 15.49 1.84 -8.35
CA LEU A 152 15.40 2.94 -7.39
C LEU A 152 16.81 3.44 -7.03
N PRO A 153 16.97 4.74 -6.72
CA PRO A 153 18.25 5.29 -6.32
C PRO A 153 18.65 4.86 -4.90
N SER A 154 19.91 5.14 -4.55
CA SER A 154 20.43 5.07 -3.20
C SER A 154 20.36 6.42 -2.50
N PHE A 155 20.17 6.43 -1.17
CA PHE A 155 20.35 7.61 -0.33
C PHE A 155 21.55 7.44 0.59
N THR A 156 22.11 8.55 1.08
CA THR A 156 23.30 8.54 1.92
C THR A 156 22.98 9.07 3.33
N VAL A 157 23.34 8.33 4.39
CA VAL A 157 23.27 8.79 5.77
C VAL A 157 24.59 8.46 6.46
N ASP A 158 25.17 9.42 7.15
CA ASP A 158 26.44 9.29 7.89
C ASP A 158 27.60 8.69 7.06
N GLY A 159 27.64 9.03 5.76
CA GLY A 159 28.66 8.57 4.80
C GLY A 159 28.43 7.15 4.26
N ASN A 160 27.37 6.46 4.64
CA ASN A 160 26.97 5.15 4.10
C ASN A 160 25.85 5.31 3.08
N SER A 161 25.92 4.53 1.99
CA SER A 161 24.91 4.50 0.94
C SER A 161 23.97 3.33 1.13
N TYR A 162 22.67 3.56 0.92
CA TYR A 162 21.58 2.60 1.10
C TYR A 162 20.69 2.62 -0.14
N HIS A 163 20.68 1.54 -0.92
CA HIS A 163 19.85 1.42 -2.11
C HIS A 163 18.39 1.19 -1.70
N LEU A 164 17.46 1.99 -2.23
CA LEU A 164 16.03 1.87 -1.91
C LEU A 164 15.51 0.50 -2.30
N GLY A 165 14.83 -0.13 -1.36
CA GLY A 165 14.16 -1.40 -1.58
C GLY A 165 12.78 -1.24 -2.21
N SER A 166 12.10 -2.35 -2.42
CA SER A 166 10.70 -2.35 -2.85
C SER A 166 9.98 -3.63 -2.40
N PHE A 167 8.66 -3.62 -2.39
CA PHE A 167 7.95 -4.88 -2.44
C PHE A 167 8.06 -5.52 -3.83
N SER A 168 7.96 -6.84 -3.87
CA SER A 168 7.79 -7.62 -5.10
C SER A 168 6.65 -8.61 -4.94
N GLY A 169 6.03 -8.98 -6.05
CA GLY A 169 4.91 -9.91 -6.02
C GLY A 169 4.41 -10.31 -7.39
N ASN A 170 3.33 -11.09 -7.36
CA ASN A 170 2.66 -11.60 -8.55
C ASN A 170 1.16 -11.34 -8.43
N LYS A 171 0.51 -11.00 -9.53
CA LYS A 171 -0.96 -11.07 -9.61
C LYS A 171 -1.34 -12.50 -9.89
N LEU A 172 -2.30 -13.03 -9.15
CA LEU A 172 -2.69 -14.42 -9.17
C LEU A 172 -4.13 -14.60 -9.64
N VAL A 173 -4.41 -15.74 -10.27
CA VAL A 173 -5.77 -16.19 -10.60
C VAL A 173 -6.09 -17.41 -9.76
N GLY A 174 -7.04 -17.30 -8.84
CA GLY A 174 -7.58 -18.40 -8.05
C GLY A 174 -8.95 -18.82 -8.54
N VAL A 175 -9.35 -20.06 -8.26
CA VAL A 175 -10.70 -20.56 -8.47
C VAL A 175 -11.39 -20.64 -7.12
N LYS A 176 -12.47 -19.86 -6.96
CA LYS A 176 -13.31 -19.95 -5.77
C LYS A 176 -13.85 -21.38 -5.61
N PRO A 177 -13.79 -21.99 -4.42
CA PRO A 177 -14.35 -23.31 -4.18
C PRO A 177 -15.78 -23.45 -4.68
N GLN A 178 -16.07 -24.57 -5.34
CA GLN A 178 -17.38 -24.92 -5.89
C GLN A 178 -17.82 -26.26 -5.35
N THR A 179 -19.13 -26.46 -5.19
CA THR A 179 -19.73 -27.76 -4.82
C THR A 179 -19.89 -28.68 -6.03
N ASP A 180 -19.99 -28.13 -7.23
CA ASP A 180 -20.09 -28.89 -8.49
C ASP A 180 -18.70 -29.20 -9.05
N PRO A 181 -18.30 -30.50 -9.17
CA PRO A 181 -16.98 -30.86 -9.66
C PRO A 181 -16.78 -30.54 -11.15
N VAL A 182 -17.85 -30.53 -11.96
CA VAL A 182 -17.77 -30.16 -13.38
C VAL A 182 -17.48 -28.68 -13.52
N LYS A 183 -18.19 -27.86 -12.75
CA LYS A 183 -17.95 -26.41 -12.69
C LYS A 183 -16.53 -26.09 -12.21
N THR A 184 -16.07 -26.79 -11.16
CA THR A 184 -14.68 -26.67 -10.67
C THR A 184 -13.67 -26.94 -11.80
N ALA A 185 -13.81 -28.04 -12.52
CA ALA A 185 -12.91 -28.41 -13.60
C ALA A 185 -12.92 -27.40 -14.76
N VAL A 186 -14.08 -26.84 -15.10
CA VAL A 186 -14.20 -25.79 -16.14
C VAL A 186 -13.51 -24.50 -15.69
N LEU A 187 -13.72 -24.06 -14.44
CA LEU A 187 -13.09 -22.86 -13.89
C LEU A 187 -11.57 -23.00 -13.77
N GLN A 188 -11.06 -24.18 -13.38
CA GLN A 188 -9.62 -24.43 -13.38
C GLN A 188 -9.02 -24.37 -14.79
N LYS A 189 -9.69 -24.92 -15.80
CA LYS A 189 -9.28 -24.80 -17.20
C LYS A 189 -9.29 -23.34 -17.67
N LEU A 190 -10.28 -22.55 -17.26
CA LEU A 190 -10.34 -21.12 -17.56
C LEU A 190 -9.19 -20.37 -16.92
N ALA A 191 -8.91 -20.60 -15.63
CA ALA A 191 -7.77 -19.99 -14.93
C ALA A 191 -6.43 -20.32 -15.60
N LEU A 192 -6.22 -21.58 -15.97
CA LEU A 192 -5.05 -22.04 -16.71
C LEU A 192 -4.96 -21.37 -18.10
N TYR A 193 -6.08 -21.23 -18.79
CA TYR A 193 -6.12 -20.53 -20.09
C TYR A 193 -5.76 -19.06 -19.97
N LEU A 194 -6.33 -18.34 -18.99
CA LEU A 194 -6.07 -16.93 -18.73
C LEU A 194 -4.61 -16.64 -18.35
N THR A 195 -3.90 -17.64 -17.86
CA THR A 195 -2.49 -17.54 -17.45
C THR A 195 -1.52 -18.20 -18.41
N ASN A 196 -1.97 -18.67 -19.58
CA ASN A 196 -1.09 -19.22 -20.59
C ASN A 196 -0.25 -18.13 -21.27
N GLU A 197 0.79 -18.54 -22.01
CA GLU A 197 1.70 -17.67 -22.76
C GLU A 197 0.97 -16.65 -23.64
N LYS A 198 0.01 -17.13 -24.47
CA LYS A 198 -0.73 -16.29 -25.42
C LYS A 198 -1.52 -15.18 -24.73
N CYS A 199 -2.22 -15.50 -23.64
CA CYS A 199 -2.98 -14.52 -22.89
C CYS A 199 -2.09 -13.53 -22.12
N GLN A 200 -0.96 -13.99 -21.63
CA GLN A 200 0.01 -13.10 -20.96
C GLN A 200 0.69 -12.14 -21.94
N LEU A 201 1.08 -12.61 -23.14
CA LEU A 201 1.60 -11.74 -24.19
C LEU A 201 0.54 -10.73 -24.69
N ALA A 202 -0.70 -11.15 -24.89
CA ALA A 202 -1.77 -10.24 -25.28
C ALA A 202 -2.04 -9.17 -24.20
N ARG A 203 -1.92 -9.52 -22.92
CA ARG A 203 -2.03 -8.57 -21.81
C ARG A 203 -0.85 -7.61 -21.76
N PHE A 204 0.36 -8.10 -21.99
CA PHE A 204 1.54 -7.25 -22.13
C PHE A 204 1.34 -6.23 -23.26
N ASP A 205 0.86 -6.67 -24.43
CA ASP A 205 0.60 -5.77 -25.57
C ASP A 205 -0.46 -4.71 -25.26
N ALA A 206 -1.49 -5.07 -24.47
CA ALA A 206 -2.62 -4.19 -24.19
C ALA A 206 -2.34 -3.18 -23.06
N VAL A 207 -1.63 -3.60 -22.01
CA VAL A 207 -1.50 -2.83 -20.76
C VAL A 207 -0.09 -2.84 -20.15
N GLY A 208 0.91 -3.42 -20.81
CA GLY A 208 2.31 -3.44 -20.37
C GLY A 208 2.59 -4.32 -19.16
N TRP A 209 1.67 -5.21 -18.74
CA TRP A 209 1.88 -6.05 -17.57
C TRP A 209 2.89 -7.16 -17.82
N GLY A 210 3.90 -7.26 -16.97
CA GLY A 210 5.00 -8.22 -17.09
C GLY A 210 4.52 -9.66 -16.88
N PRO A 211 4.76 -10.56 -17.85
CA PRO A 211 4.30 -11.93 -17.77
C PRO A 211 5.06 -12.74 -16.71
N SER A 212 4.36 -13.70 -16.07
CA SER A 212 4.96 -14.72 -15.21
C SER A 212 5.35 -15.99 -16.00
N ASN A 213 4.83 -16.15 -17.21
CA ASN A 213 5.15 -17.28 -18.08
C ASN A 213 6.56 -17.15 -18.65
N LYS A 214 7.41 -18.17 -18.43
CA LYS A 214 8.83 -18.14 -18.81
C LYS A 214 9.05 -17.97 -20.32
N ALA A 215 8.21 -18.58 -21.17
CA ALA A 215 8.30 -18.42 -22.61
C ALA A 215 7.93 -17.00 -23.05
N ALA A 216 6.87 -16.44 -22.45
CA ALA A 216 6.47 -15.06 -22.69
C ALA A 216 7.56 -14.06 -22.27
N GLN A 217 8.23 -14.28 -21.14
CA GLN A 217 9.35 -13.44 -20.68
C GLN A 217 10.51 -13.42 -21.67
N GLN A 218 10.74 -14.53 -22.38
CA GLN A 218 11.82 -14.67 -23.37
C GLN A 218 11.48 -14.08 -24.74
N SER A 219 10.24 -13.64 -24.97
CA SER A 219 9.88 -12.98 -26.23
C SER A 219 10.67 -11.66 -26.37
N GLU A 220 11.11 -11.35 -27.60
CA GLU A 220 11.91 -10.15 -27.90
C GLU A 220 11.27 -8.86 -27.35
N LYS A 221 9.97 -8.71 -27.52
CA LYS A 221 9.22 -7.53 -27.06
C LYS A 221 9.16 -7.37 -25.53
N VAL A 222 9.11 -8.48 -24.78
CA VAL A 222 9.10 -8.45 -23.31
C VAL A 222 10.51 -8.24 -22.78
N ALA A 223 11.48 -8.97 -23.32
CA ALA A 223 12.89 -8.87 -22.94
C ALA A 223 13.50 -7.50 -23.26
N GLY A 224 12.99 -6.82 -24.29
CA GLY A 224 13.44 -5.48 -24.69
C GLY A 224 12.67 -4.32 -24.04
N ASP A 225 11.68 -4.56 -23.16
CA ASP A 225 10.93 -3.47 -22.53
C ASP A 225 11.74 -2.82 -21.39
N PRO A 226 12.01 -1.50 -21.46
CA PRO A 226 12.84 -0.81 -20.48
C PRO A 226 12.24 -0.80 -19.07
N ALA A 227 10.92 -0.77 -18.92
CA ALA A 227 10.25 -0.80 -17.61
C ALA A 227 10.42 -2.16 -16.94
N LEU A 228 10.31 -3.25 -17.71
CA LEU A 228 10.54 -4.58 -17.17
C LEU A 228 12.02 -4.84 -16.88
N ALA A 229 12.94 -4.22 -17.63
CA ALA A 229 14.38 -4.27 -17.33
C ALA A 229 14.69 -3.53 -16.02
N ALA A 230 14.11 -2.34 -15.79
CA ALA A 230 14.23 -1.58 -14.55
C ALA A 230 13.65 -2.36 -13.35
N LEU A 231 12.47 -2.96 -13.50
CA LEU A 231 11.87 -3.80 -12.47
C LEU A 231 12.72 -5.06 -12.18
N ALA A 232 13.33 -5.66 -13.20
CA ALA A 232 14.23 -6.78 -13.01
C ALA A 232 15.50 -6.39 -12.23
N ALA A 233 16.10 -5.22 -12.52
CA ALA A 233 17.20 -4.66 -11.74
C ALA A 233 16.78 -4.42 -10.28
N GLN A 234 15.64 -3.79 -10.07
CA GLN A 234 15.08 -3.55 -8.74
C GLN A 234 14.83 -4.85 -7.94
N SER A 235 14.61 -5.97 -8.63
CA SER A 235 14.34 -7.26 -7.96
C SER A 235 15.48 -7.74 -7.05
N ALA A 236 16.70 -7.26 -7.25
CA ALA A 236 17.85 -7.53 -6.37
C ALA A 236 17.69 -6.91 -4.97
N TYR A 237 16.88 -5.88 -4.86
CA TYR A 237 16.61 -5.10 -3.64
C TYR A 237 15.14 -5.24 -3.17
N ALA A 238 14.41 -6.19 -3.76
CA ALA A 238 12.99 -6.34 -3.48
C ALA A 238 12.73 -7.40 -2.42
N THR A 239 11.79 -7.08 -1.52
CA THR A 239 11.25 -7.98 -0.52
C THR A 239 9.91 -8.56 -1.01
N PRO A 240 9.73 -9.89 -1.04
CA PRO A 240 8.42 -10.47 -1.33
C PRO A 240 7.38 -9.98 -0.32
N GLN A 241 6.24 -9.45 -0.80
CA GLN A 241 5.21 -8.90 0.09
C GLN A 241 4.69 -9.92 1.11
N GLY A 242 4.51 -11.18 0.71
CA GLY A 242 3.98 -12.21 1.58
C GLY A 242 2.53 -11.96 2.01
N GLN A 243 2.19 -12.49 3.18
CA GLN A 243 0.92 -12.23 3.86
C GLN A 243 1.16 -11.16 4.92
N ILE A 244 0.35 -10.12 4.92
CA ILE A 244 0.45 -8.96 5.83
C ILE A 244 -0.95 -8.67 6.35
N ASP A 245 -1.09 -8.39 7.66
CA ASP A 245 -2.36 -7.95 8.24
C ASP A 245 -2.84 -6.65 7.59
N GLY A 246 -4.14 -6.59 7.28
CA GLY A 246 -4.72 -5.42 6.61
C GLY A 246 -4.52 -4.11 7.37
N SER A 247 -4.52 -4.15 8.70
CA SER A 247 -4.33 -2.97 9.56
C SER A 247 -2.91 -2.41 9.50
N TRP A 248 -1.91 -3.22 9.14
CA TRP A 248 -0.53 -2.78 9.01
C TRP A 248 -0.37 -1.63 8.01
N TRP A 249 -1.11 -1.67 6.92
CA TRP A 249 -1.03 -0.64 5.86
C TRP A 249 -1.37 0.75 6.35
N ASP A 250 -2.30 0.87 7.31
CA ASP A 250 -2.65 2.13 7.94
C ASP A 250 -1.67 2.54 9.04
N ILE A 251 -1.19 1.59 9.82
CA ILE A 251 -0.21 1.82 10.87
C ILE A 251 1.12 2.29 10.26
N ALA A 252 1.59 1.62 9.20
CA ALA A 252 2.91 1.86 8.62
C ALA A 252 3.01 3.13 7.76
N LYS A 253 1.91 3.79 7.41
CA LYS A 253 1.97 5.05 6.65
C LYS A 253 2.22 6.28 7.54
N VAL A 254 1.84 6.25 8.83
CA VAL A 254 1.84 7.47 9.68
C VAL A 254 3.23 7.93 10.12
N TYR A 255 4.23 7.06 10.20
CA TYR A 255 5.58 7.47 10.60
C TYR A 255 6.26 8.41 9.60
N ALA A 256 5.85 8.41 8.32
CA ALA A 256 6.40 9.34 7.33
C ALA A 256 6.06 10.80 7.65
N THR A 257 4.82 11.09 8.05
CA THR A 257 4.41 12.43 8.49
C THR A 257 5.18 12.86 9.74
N ALA A 258 5.31 11.97 10.73
CA ALA A 258 6.10 12.26 11.93
C ALA A 258 7.58 12.50 11.60
N ALA A 259 8.16 11.72 10.67
CA ALA A 259 9.54 11.91 10.22
C ALA A 259 9.75 13.27 9.53
N LYS A 260 8.78 13.73 8.75
CA LYS A 260 8.82 15.03 8.05
C LYS A 260 8.94 16.19 9.05
N GLU A 261 8.20 16.13 10.15
CA GLU A 261 8.14 17.15 11.19
C GLU A 261 9.29 17.06 12.20
N ALA A 262 9.85 15.88 12.44
CA ALA A 262 10.91 15.63 13.39
C ALA A 262 12.13 16.53 13.13
N THR A 263 12.71 17.08 14.19
CA THR A 263 13.92 17.92 14.14
C THR A 263 15.13 17.25 14.78
N THR A 264 14.91 16.20 15.57
CA THR A 264 15.94 15.44 16.29
C THR A 264 15.80 13.94 16.04
N ASP A 265 16.85 13.18 16.34
CA ASP A 265 16.85 11.72 16.28
C ASP A 265 15.91 11.10 17.33
N GLU A 266 15.75 11.76 18.48
CA GLU A 266 14.83 11.36 19.54
C GLU A 266 13.37 11.41 19.07
N GLU A 267 13.02 12.42 18.30
CA GLU A 267 11.66 12.52 17.70
C GLU A 267 11.43 11.45 16.64
N LEU A 268 12.44 11.09 15.83
CA LEU A 268 12.38 9.97 14.91
C LEU A 268 12.21 8.63 15.66
N LYS A 269 12.92 8.42 16.76
CA LYS A 269 12.77 7.23 17.62
C LYS A 269 11.36 7.17 18.22
N ALA A 270 10.83 8.29 18.71
CA ALA A 270 9.48 8.34 19.26
C ALA A 270 8.40 7.96 18.21
N ALA A 271 8.60 8.35 16.96
CA ALA A 271 7.70 7.93 15.86
C ALA A 271 7.74 6.41 15.64
N LEU A 272 8.93 5.80 15.71
CA LEU A 272 9.09 4.34 15.58
C LEU A 272 8.57 3.58 16.81
N GLU A 273 8.71 4.12 18.01
CA GLU A 273 8.13 3.56 19.25
C GLU A 273 6.60 3.58 19.18
N SER A 274 6.01 4.65 18.65
CA SER A 274 4.57 4.75 18.43
C SER A 274 4.08 3.72 17.39
N TYR A 275 4.82 3.57 16.30
CA TYR A 275 4.57 2.53 15.29
C TYR A 275 4.62 1.12 15.92
N GLU A 276 5.69 0.79 16.64
CA GLU A 276 5.85 -0.52 17.30
C GLU A 276 4.73 -0.80 18.30
N THR A 277 4.32 0.22 19.07
CA THR A 277 3.21 0.11 20.02
C THR A 277 1.92 -0.26 19.30
N SER A 278 1.65 0.37 18.15
CA SER A 278 0.47 0.07 17.33
C SER A 278 0.51 -1.34 16.76
N ILE A 279 1.68 -1.79 16.26
CA ILE A 279 1.87 -3.16 15.77
C ILE A 279 1.64 -4.20 16.87
N LYS A 280 2.23 -3.99 18.06
CA LYS A 280 2.02 -4.89 19.22
C LYS A 280 0.55 -4.90 19.65
N GLY A 281 -0.15 -3.78 19.51
CA GLY A 281 -1.58 -3.66 19.77
C GLY A 281 -2.44 -4.64 18.97
N LEU A 282 -2.07 -4.96 17.72
CA LEU A 282 -2.79 -5.91 16.88
C LEU A 282 -2.88 -7.32 17.48
N PHE A 283 -1.88 -7.73 18.27
CA PHE A 283 -1.82 -9.05 18.90
C PHE A 283 -2.34 -9.07 20.33
N SER A 284 -2.57 -7.91 20.95
CA SER A 284 -3.11 -7.78 22.30
C SER A 284 -4.64 -7.86 22.36
N MET A 285 -5.31 -7.80 21.21
CA MET A 285 -6.77 -7.86 21.13
C MET A 285 -7.28 -9.27 21.44
N SER A 286 -8.26 -9.36 22.34
CA SER A 286 -9.00 -10.60 22.59
C SER A 286 -9.83 -11.02 21.37
N ALA A 287 -10.27 -12.27 21.31
CA ALA A 287 -11.18 -12.74 20.26
C ALA A 287 -12.48 -11.93 20.21
N GLU A 288 -12.99 -11.50 21.39
CA GLU A 288 -14.19 -10.69 21.51
C GLU A 288 -13.98 -9.28 20.90
N GLU A 289 -12.81 -8.65 21.16
CA GLU A 289 -12.47 -7.36 20.58
C GLU A 289 -12.29 -7.42 19.06
N ARG A 290 -11.74 -8.52 18.53
CA ARG A 290 -11.62 -8.73 17.08
C ARG A 290 -12.96 -8.91 16.38
N GLU A 291 -13.96 -9.46 17.07
CA GLU A 291 -15.31 -9.60 16.54
C GLU A 291 -16.18 -8.35 16.76
N ALA A 292 -15.80 -7.49 17.69
CA ALA A 292 -16.54 -6.28 18.02
C ALA A 292 -16.48 -5.23 16.90
N PHE A 293 -17.54 -4.44 16.79
CA PHE A 293 -17.58 -3.28 15.90
C PHE A 293 -17.28 -2.00 16.66
N THR A 294 -16.67 -1.05 15.96
CA THR A 294 -16.39 0.31 16.44
C THR A 294 -16.75 1.33 15.37
N VAL A 295 -17.04 2.55 15.77
CA VAL A 295 -17.20 3.69 14.85
C VAL A 295 -15.91 4.49 14.84
N ILE A 296 -15.42 4.84 13.64
CA ILE A 296 -14.26 5.69 13.46
C ILE A 296 -14.56 6.78 12.43
N GLY A 297 -14.14 8.00 12.67
CA GLY A 297 -14.42 9.12 11.78
C GLY A 297 -14.00 10.46 12.33
N SER A 298 -14.54 11.53 11.76
CA SER A 298 -14.32 12.91 12.23
C SER A 298 -15.24 13.33 13.37
N ILE A 299 -15.82 12.37 14.09
CA ILE A 299 -16.66 12.61 15.26
C ILE A 299 -15.78 13.22 16.37
N ASN A 300 -16.26 14.25 17.06
CA ASN A 300 -15.53 14.98 18.11
C ASN A 300 -14.23 15.66 17.67
N GLY A 301 -13.99 15.80 16.38
CA GLY A 301 -12.76 16.41 15.86
C GLY A 301 -11.51 15.51 15.93
N ASP A 302 -11.66 14.22 16.22
CA ASP A 302 -10.58 13.27 16.46
C ASP A 302 -9.85 12.81 15.19
N GLY A 303 -10.31 13.24 14.00
CA GLY A 303 -9.58 13.05 12.74
C GLY A 303 -9.30 11.60 12.37
N TRP A 304 -10.22 10.66 12.60
CA TRP A 304 -10.07 9.23 12.31
C TRP A 304 -9.03 8.50 13.19
N SER A 305 -8.77 9.02 14.40
CA SER A 305 -7.76 8.45 15.31
C SER A 305 -8.35 7.67 16.49
N VAL A 306 -9.63 7.84 16.79
CA VAL A 306 -10.30 7.24 17.96
C VAL A 306 -11.44 6.32 17.53
N ASP A 307 -11.39 5.06 17.98
CA ASP A 307 -12.48 4.10 17.84
C ASP A 307 -13.51 4.25 18.96
N LEU A 308 -14.75 4.52 18.59
CA LEU A 308 -15.87 4.60 19.52
C LEU A 308 -16.51 3.21 19.66
N PRO A 309 -16.61 2.63 20.87
CA PRO A 309 -17.06 1.26 21.04
C PRO A 309 -18.56 1.10 20.74
N MET A 310 -18.89 -0.10 20.25
CA MET A 310 -20.29 -0.53 20.04
C MET A 310 -20.57 -1.81 20.80
N THR A 311 -21.76 -1.92 21.37
CA THR A 311 -22.26 -3.13 22.04
C THR A 311 -23.30 -3.83 21.16
N LYS A 312 -23.19 -5.15 21.06
CA LYS A 312 -24.15 -6.00 20.36
C LYS A 312 -25.45 -6.04 21.15
N GLN A 313 -26.57 -5.79 20.47
CA GLN A 313 -27.92 -5.75 21.03
C GLN A 313 -28.59 -7.14 20.93
N ASP A 314 -29.67 -7.37 21.66
CA ASP A 314 -30.44 -8.61 21.67
C ASP A 314 -31.04 -8.97 20.30
N ASP A 315 -31.29 -7.96 19.45
CA ASP A 315 -31.79 -8.13 18.09
C ASP A 315 -30.67 -8.46 17.05
N GLY A 316 -29.44 -8.54 17.55
CA GLY A 316 -28.24 -8.85 16.73
C GLY A 316 -27.61 -7.61 16.08
N SER A 317 -28.21 -6.44 16.18
CA SER A 317 -27.59 -5.18 15.75
C SER A 317 -26.46 -4.76 16.69
N TRP A 318 -25.63 -3.81 16.25
CA TRP A 318 -24.62 -3.16 17.09
C TRP A 318 -24.97 -1.70 17.25
N LEU A 319 -24.77 -1.15 18.44
CA LEU A 319 -25.11 0.23 18.78
C LEU A 319 -23.97 0.84 19.59
N THR A 320 -23.58 2.09 19.29
CA THR A 320 -22.54 2.78 20.08
C THR A 320 -22.96 2.87 21.54
N ASP A 321 -21.99 2.73 22.45
CA ASP A 321 -22.24 2.72 23.90
C ASP A 321 -22.73 4.08 24.39
N GLU A 322 -22.29 5.15 23.75
CA GLU A 322 -22.66 6.52 24.05
C GLU A 322 -23.30 7.20 22.84
N ALA A 323 -23.97 8.33 23.10
CA ALA A 323 -24.46 9.23 22.09
C ALA A 323 -23.45 10.36 21.87
N TYR A 324 -23.23 10.73 20.64
CA TYR A 324 -22.24 11.72 20.23
C TYR A 324 -22.89 12.90 19.54
N GLN A 325 -22.43 14.11 19.88
CA GLN A 325 -22.80 15.32 19.14
C GLN A 325 -22.10 15.28 17.79
N MET A 326 -22.85 15.35 16.70
CA MET A 326 -22.33 15.33 15.34
C MET A 326 -22.87 16.52 14.56
N ASP A 327 -21.99 17.27 13.93
CA ASP A 327 -22.38 18.35 13.02
C ASP A 327 -22.70 17.79 11.62
N ALA A 328 -23.44 18.54 10.81
CA ALA A 328 -23.65 18.20 9.42
C ALA A 328 -22.30 18.18 8.67
N GLY A 329 -22.06 17.15 7.86
CA GLY A 329 -20.81 16.93 7.15
C GLY A 329 -19.77 16.09 7.93
N VAL A 330 -20.05 15.69 9.18
CA VAL A 330 -19.21 14.69 9.87
C VAL A 330 -19.24 13.38 9.10
N GLU A 331 -18.07 12.80 8.86
CA GLU A 331 -17.91 11.54 8.17
C GLU A 331 -17.39 10.45 9.09
N PHE A 332 -17.89 9.22 8.92
CA PHE A 332 -17.42 8.06 9.68
C PHE A 332 -17.66 6.74 8.95
N LYS A 333 -17.04 5.68 9.45
CA LYS A 333 -17.34 4.27 9.13
C LYS A 333 -17.52 3.46 10.41
N VAL A 334 -18.24 2.36 10.28
CA VAL A 334 -18.28 1.31 11.30
C VAL A 334 -17.32 0.21 10.82
N ARG A 335 -16.36 -0.21 11.66
CA ARG A 335 -15.38 -1.25 11.31
C ARG A 335 -15.31 -2.34 12.35
N GLN A 336 -14.97 -3.58 11.93
CA GLN A 336 -14.82 -4.72 12.80
C GLN A 336 -13.36 -4.85 13.28
N GLY A 337 -13.16 -5.18 14.55
CA GLY A 337 -11.85 -5.47 15.12
C GLY A 337 -10.85 -4.32 14.98
N LYS A 338 -11.33 -3.07 14.84
CA LYS A 338 -10.53 -1.88 14.56
C LYS A 338 -9.69 -1.98 13.25
N ALA A 339 -10.06 -2.91 12.36
CA ALA A 339 -9.43 -3.15 11.08
C ALA A 339 -10.29 -2.61 9.92
N TRP A 340 -9.69 -2.48 8.73
CA TRP A 340 -10.39 -1.98 7.54
C TRP A 340 -10.89 -3.08 6.60
N ASP A 341 -10.58 -4.36 6.90
CA ASP A 341 -11.00 -5.51 6.09
C ASP A 341 -12.52 -5.66 6.03
N VAL A 342 -13.20 -5.31 7.14
CA VAL A 342 -14.66 -5.29 7.23
C VAL A 342 -15.09 -3.93 7.76
N ALA A 343 -15.53 -3.06 6.85
CA ALA A 343 -15.98 -1.72 7.19
C ALA A 343 -17.25 -1.33 6.43
N TYR A 344 -18.16 -0.66 7.11
CA TYR A 344 -19.48 -0.26 6.61
C TYR A 344 -19.66 1.27 6.67
N GLY A 345 -20.31 1.81 5.67
CA GLY A 345 -20.75 3.20 5.57
C GLY A 345 -21.94 3.28 4.65
N THR A 346 -22.01 4.26 3.75
CA THR A 346 -23.07 4.37 2.74
C THR A 346 -22.52 3.94 1.37
N ASP A 347 -23.07 2.86 0.81
CA ASP A 347 -22.70 2.34 -0.52
C ASP A 347 -21.17 2.16 -0.71
N GLY A 348 -20.49 1.65 0.35
CA GLY A 348 -19.05 1.43 0.35
C GLY A 348 -18.20 2.68 0.67
N ASN A 349 -18.81 3.88 0.68
CA ASN A 349 -18.19 5.14 1.05
C ASN A 349 -18.31 5.42 2.56
N ASN A 350 -17.79 6.57 3.01
CA ASN A 350 -18.05 7.04 4.36
C ASN A 350 -19.54 7.34 4.54
N PHE A 351 -20.05 7.11 5.75
CA PHE A 351 -21.35 7.64 6.14
C PHE A 351 -21.19 9.14 6.41
N VAL A 352 -22.07 9.96 5.84
CA VAL A 352 -22.05 11.42 6.03
C VAL A 352 -23.27 11.84 6.84
N VAL A 353 -23.06 12.58 7.91
CA VAL A 353 -24.15 13.15 8.73
C VAL A 353 -24.80 14.29 7.97
N GLU A 354 -26.07 14.16 7.61
CA GLU A 354 -26.82 15.19 6.87
C GLU A 354 -27.33 16.32 7.79
N THR A 355 -27.75 16.00 8.99
CA THR A 355 -28.35 16.94 9.95
C THR A 355 -27.60 16.89 11.26
N ALA A 356 -27.20 18.05 11.78
CA ALA A 356 -26.56 18.16 13.09
C ALA A 356 -27.50 17.69 14.23
N GLY A 357 -26.94 16.95 15.17
CA GLY A 357 -27.72 16.41 16.30
C GLY A 357 -26.88 15.53 17.21
N THR A 358 -27.53 15.02 18.25
CA THR A 358 -26.93 14.02 19.14
C THR A 358 -27.44 12.63 18.76
N TYR A 359 -26.51 11.74 18.37
CA TYR A 359 -26.84 10.43 17.80
C TYR A 359 -26.04 9.31 18.44
N ARG A 360 -26.65 8.13 18.46
CA ARG A 360 -25.95 6.85 18.53
C ARG A 360 -25.88 6.27 17.12
N VAL A 361 -24.81 5.55 16.80
CA VAL A 361 -24.66 4.86 15.51
C VAL A 361 -25.10 3.41 15.67
N ARG A 362 -25.99 2.94 14.79
CA ARG A 362 -26.41 1.55 14.72
C ARG A 362 -25.86 0.89 13.45
N LEU A 363 -25.38 -0.35 13.58
CA LEU A 363 -25.06 -1.24 12.48
C LEU A 363 -25.98 -2.45 12.55
N THR A 364 -26.70 -2.73 11.46
CA THR A 364 -27.49 -3.96 11.29
C THR A 364 -26.87 -4.79 10.19
N LEU A 365 -26.56 -6.06 10.48
CA LEU A 365 -25.93 -7.00 9.55
C LEU A 365 -26.97 -7.92 8.92
N ASN A 366 -26.88 -8.10 7.60
CA ASN A 366 -27.63 -9.10 6.83
C ASN A 366 -26.62 -9.91 6.00
N GLY A 367 -26.14 -11.01 6.58
CA GLY A 367 -25.02 -11.77 6.03
C GLY A 367 -23.73 -10.96 6.05
N GLN A 368 -23.17 -10.67 4.88
CA GLN A 368 -21.97 -9.83 4.71
C GLN A 368 -22.29 -8.35 4.43
N GLU A 369 -23.56 -8.01 4.26
CA GLU A 369 -24.01 -6.63 4.05
C GLU A 369 -24.32 -5.96 5.40
N GLY A 370 -23.92 -4.70 5.56
CA GLY A 370 -24.16 -3.90 6.74
C GLY A 370 -24.85 -2.60 6.41
N THR A 371 -25.93 -2.30 7.17
CA THR A 371 -26.65 -1.01 7.10
C THR A 371 -26.27 -0.18 8.31
N VAL A 372 -25.77 1.03 8.08
CA VAL A 372 -25.42 2.00 9.11
C VAL A 372 -26.52 3.05 9.21
N GLU A 373 -26.95 3.36 10.43
CA GLU A 373 -28.03 4.31 10.71
C GLU A 373 -27.67 5.21 11.91
N LEU A 374 -28.19 6.45 11.89
CA LEU A 374 -28.17 7.35 13.04
C LEU A 374 -29.45 7.18 13.85
N VAL A 375 -29.30 6.91 15.14
CA VAL A 375 -30.38 6.81 16.10
C VAL A 375 -30.35 8.08 16.96
N PRO A 376 -31.36 8.99 16.88
CA PRO A 376 -31.37 10.18 17.70
C PRO A 376 -31.36 9.82 19.20
N ALA A 377 -30.51 10.49 19.97
CA ALA A 377 -30.57 10.42 21.43
C ALA A 377 -31.68 11.33 21.92
N GLU A 378 -32.50 10.84 22.87
CA GLU A 378 -33.56 11.60 23.51
C GLU A 378 -33.01 12.72 24.40
#